data_bc903ad17661aeba9f8b7a054d2ade42
#
_entry.id   bc903ad17661aeba9f8b7a054d2ade42
#
_cell.length_a   1.000
_cell.length_b   1.000
_cell.length_c   1.000
_cell.angle_alpha   90.00
_cell.angle_beta   90.00
_cell.angle_gamma   90.00
#
_symmetry.space_group_name_H-M   'P 1'
#
loop_
_entity.id
_entity.type
_entity.pdbx_description
1 polymer ?
#
loop_
_entity_poly.entity_id
_entity_poly.type
_entity_poly.pdbx_seq_one_letter_code
_entity_poly.pdbx_strand_id
1 'polypeptide(L)'
;MKRSILLLVALLVVWTTVAGQGASSSQKPESPKRRVAKTGATPNGLFSPAIISGDLVFASGQIGIDPKTGQLAEGLEGQLEQVFKNIAGVLEAAGSNTEHILKATVFLTDMNDYNAMNELYRKHFKADPPARTTVQVVKLPRDARIEIEVIAVLK
;
A
#
# COMPACT_ATOMS: atom_id res chain seq x y z
N MET A 1 73.71 32.32 58.34
CA MET A 1 73.54 31.21 57.42
C MET A 1 72.08 30.90 57.38
N LYS A 2 71.32 31.43 56.40
CA LYS A 2 69.89 31.09 56.16
C LYS A 2 69.75 30.75 54.72
N ARG A 3 69.42 29.44 54.43
CA ARG A 3 69.19 28.94 53.11
C ARG A 3 67.71 29.15 52.75
N SER A 4 67.47 30.00 51.80
CA SER A 4 66.12 30.17 51.21
C SER A 4 65.84 29.04 50.19
N ILE A 5 64.81 28.30 50.44
CA ILE A 5 64.32 27.28 49.54
C ILE A 5 63.29 27.94 48.61
N LEU A 6 63.56 28.01 47.31
CA LEU A 6 62.63 28.47 46.27
C LEU A 6 61.72 27.30 45.92
N LEU A 7 60.43 27.41 46.19
CA LEU A 7 59.41 26.49 45.75
C LEU A 7 58.93 26.92 44.35
N LEU A 8 59.27 26.13 43.35
CA LEU A 8 58.79 26.28 42.01
C LEU A 8 57.43 25.56 41.94
N VAL A 9 56.38 26.35 41.86
CA VAL A 9 55.01 25.79 41.55
C VAL A 9 54.88 25.69 40.09
N ALA A 10 54.94 24.44 39.58
CA ALA A 10 54.62 24.11 38.18
C ALA A 10 53.10 24.07 37.97
N LEU A 11 52.55 25.07 37.31
CA LEU A 11 51.14 25.05 36.86
C LEU A 11 50.97 24.09 35.67
N LEU A 12 50.42 22.92 35.93
CA LEU A 12 49.99 21.98 34.90
C LEU A 12 48.67 22.47 34.31
N VAL A 13 48.73 23.11 33.14
CA VAL A 13 47.54 23.44 32.36
C VAL A 13 47.08 22.18 31.65
N VAL A 14 46.05 21.56 32.21
CA VAL A 14 45.36 20.44 31.55
C VAL A 14 44.48 21.01 30.44
N TRP A 15 44.89 20.87 29.19
CA TRP A 15 44.07 21.10 28.03
C TRP A 15 43.11 19.91 27.86
N THR A 16 41.87 20.08 28.34
CA THR A 16 40.78 19.15 27.97
C THR A 16 40.35 19.46 26.54
N THR A 17 40.77 18.62 25.61
CA THR A 17 40.21 18.59 24.26
C THR A 17 38.76 18.11 24.36
N VAL A 18 37.81 19.03 24.28
CA VAL A 18 36.41 18.70 24.05
C VAL A 18 36.34 18.13 22.62
N ALA A 19 36.30 16.81 22.54
CA ALA A 19 35.98 16.12 21.28
C ALA A 19 34.58 16.57 20.87
N GLY A 20 34.50 17.36 19.80
CA GLY A 20 33.26 17.78 19.20
C GLY A 20 32.44 16.52 18.82
N GLN A 21 31.30 16.36 19.49
CA GLN A 21 30.30 15.38 19.06
C GLN A 21 29.88 15.75 17.63
N GLY A 22 30.30 14.90 16.70
CA GLY A 22 29.93 15.03 15.31
C GLY A 22 28.40 15.17 15.20
N ALA A 23 27.98 16.26 14.59
CA ALA A 23 26.58 16.46 14.25
C ALA A 23 26.11 15.24 13.47
N SER A 24 25.22 14.45 14.07
CA SER A 24 24.48 13.41 13.40
C SER A 24 23.78 14.09 12.23
N SER A 25 24.29 13.86 11.02
CA SER A 25 23.58 14.28 9.82
C SER A 25 22.23 13.61 9.86
N SER A 26 21.17 14.37 10.13
CA SER A 26 19.80 13.90 9.97
C SER A 26 19.62 13.60 8.47
N GLN A 27 19.93 12.39 8.07
CA GLN A 27 19.58 11.92 6.73
C GLN A 27 18.06 12.06 6.65
N LYS A 28 17.60 12.97 5.79
CA LYS A 28 16.19 13.05 5.40
C LYS A 28 15.79 11.64 4.98
N PRO A 29 14.72 11.05 5.55
CA PRO A 29 14.30 9.72 5.18
C PRO A 29 14.14 9.66 3.67
N GLU A 30 14.87 8.74 3.03
CA GLU A 30 14.74 8.50 1.59
C GLU A 30 13.27 8.15 1.32
N SER A 31 12.65 8.87 0.37
CA SER A 31 11.26 8.58 0.00
C SER A 31 11.16 7.13 -0.49
N PRO A 32 10.14 6.37 -0.06
CA PRO A 32 10.02 4.96 -0.43
C PRO A 32 9.98 4.83 -1.95
N LYS A 33 10.83 3.93 -2.48
CA LYS A 33 10.93 3.68 -3.92
C LYS A 33 9.62 3.09 -4.44
N ARG A 34 9.05 3.70 -5.46
CA ARG A 34 7.90 3.17 -6.19
C ARG A 34 8.29 1.88 -6.91
N ARG A 35 7.54 0.79 -6.67
CA ARG A 35 7.69 -0.48 -7.39
C ARG A 35 6.37 -0.82 -8.08
N VAL A 36 6.45 -1.45 -9.26
CA VAL A 36 5.28 -1.94 -10.00
C VAL A 36 5.14 -3.44 -9.72
N ALA A 37 3.96 -3.87 -9.31
CA ALA A 37 3.66 -5.30 -9.20
C ALA A 37 3.62 -5.92 -10.61
N LYS A 38 4.36 -7.01 -10.80
CA LYS A 38 4.37 -7.76 -12.06
C LYS A 38 3.27 -8.82 -12.02
N THR A 39 2.14 -8.53 -12.64
CA THR A 39 1.11 -9.54 -12.90
C THR A 39 1.36 -10.18 -14.28
N GLY A 40 0.90 -11.41 -14.47
CA GLY A 40 1.02 -12.09 -15.78
C GLY A 40 0.24 -11.42 -16.91
N ALA A 41 -0.74 -10.57 -16.58
CA ALA A 41 -1.45 -9.72 -17.56
C ALA A 41 -0.79 -8.34 -17.57
N THR A 42 -0.20 -7.97 -18.70
CA THR A 42 0.29 -6.60 -18.91
C THR A 42 -0.88 -5.79 -19.44
N PRO A 43 -1.39 -4.81 -18.68
CA PRO A 43 -2.29 -3.82 -19.25
C PRO A 43 -1.56 -3.12 -20.40
N ASN A 44 -2.28 -2.57 -21.33
CA ASN A 44 -1.80 -1.92 -22.58
C ASN A 44 -0.84 -0.73 -22.34
N GLY A 45 -0.07 -0.72 -21.25
CA GLY A 45 0.88 0.32 -20.88
C GLY A 45 0.27 1.59 -20.32
N LEU A 46 -1.05 1.69 -20.21
CA LEU A 46 -1.75 2.89 -19.73
C LEU A 46 -1.73 3.01 -18.19
N PHE A 47 -1.69 1.89 -17.47
CA PHE A 47 -1.64 1.86 -16.00
C PHE A 47 -0.92 0.61 -15.50
N SER A 48 -0.53 0.63 -14.22
CA SER A 48 0.07 -0.52 -13.55
C SER A 48 -1.01 -1.31 -12.80
N PRO A 49 -0.97 -2.65 -12.74
CA PRO A 49 -1.93 -3.43 -11.94
C PRO A 49 -1.91 -3.06 -10.47
N ALA A 50 -0.73 -2.81 -9.91
CA ALA A 50 -0.57 -2.20 -8.60
C ALA A 50 0.76 -1.45 -8.50
N ILE A 51 0.81 -0.49 -7.58
CA ILE A 51 2.00 0.24 -7.17
C ILE A 51 2.29 -0.08 -5.71
N ILE A 52 3.56 -0.35 -5.41
CA ILE A 52 4.06 -0.56 -4.05
C ILE A 52 4.86 0.66 -3.64
N SER A 53 4.56 1.24 -2.49
CA SER A 53 5.27 2.38 -1.92
C SER A 53 5.42 2.20 -0.41
N GLY A 54 6.65 2.01 0.06
CA GLY A 54 6.89 1.54 1.43
C GLY A 54 6.23 0.17 1.62
N ASP A 55 5.42 0.03 2.66
CA ASP A 55 4.67 -1.18 2.96
C ASP A 55 3.25 -1.18 2.36
N LEU A 56 2.88 -0.13 1.64
CA LEU A 56 1.55 0.00 1.05
C LEU A 56 1.51 -0.51 -0.40
N VAL A 57 0.42 -1.18 -0.72
CA VAL A 57 0.07 -1.65 -2.07
C VAL A 57 -1.19 -0.92 -2.52
N PHE A 58 -1.09 -0.20 -3.61
CA PHE A 58 -2.19 0.50 -4.28
C PHE A 58 -2.58 -0.31 -5.52
N ALA A 59 -3.63 -1.10 -5.45
CA ALA A 59 -4.13 -1.86 -6.59
C ALA A 59 -5.09 -1.02 -7.42
N SER A 60 -4.92 -1.09 -8.74
CA SER A 60 -5.85 -0.46 -9.68
C SER A 60 -7.22 -1.14 -9.63
N GLY A 61 -8.26 -0.40 -10.02
CA GLY A 61 -9.63 -0.91 -10.11
C GLY A 61 -9.71 -2.20 -10.92
N GLN A 62 -10.45 -3.16 -10.40
CA GLN A 62 -10.71 -4.44 -11.03
C GLN A 62 -12.20 -4.55 -11.36
N ILE A 63 -12.49 -4.91 -12.58
CA ILE A 63 -13.82 -5.31 -13.06
C ILE A 63 -13.89 -6.83 -13.24
N GLY A 64 -15.08 -7.36 -13.40
CA GLY A 64 -15.34 -8.81 -13.46
C GLY A 64 -14.90 -9.49 -14.75
N ILE A 65 -13.76 -9.12 -15.34
CA ILE A 65 -13.21 -9.77 -16.54
C ILE A 65 -12.31 -10.93 -16.13
N ASP A 66 -12.55 -12.11 -16.68
CA ASP A 66 -11.65 -13.25 -16.57
C ASP A 66 -10.37 -12.96 -17.39
N PRO A 67 -9.18 -12.90 -16.79
CA PRO A 67 -7.94 -12.57 -17.48
C PRO A 67 -7.51 -13.64 -18.50
N LYS A 68 -8.05 -14.86 -18.44
CA LYS A 68 -7.73 -15.94 -19.37
C LYS A 68 -8.55 -15.85 -20.65
N THR A 69 -9.81 -15.50 -20.53
CA THR A 69 -10.75 -15.46 -21.67
C THR A 69 -11.01 -14.06 -22.21
N GLY A 70 -10.74 -13.01 -21.39
CA GLY A 70 -11.07 -11.63 -21.71
C GLY A 70 -12.57 -11.33 -21.64
N GLN A 71 -13.39 -12.27 -21.14
CA GLN A 71 -14.84 -12.12 -21.05
C GLN A 71 -15.24 -11.50 -19.71
N LEU A 72 -16.23 -10.61 -19.75
CA LEU A 72 -16.89 -10.10 -18.56
C LEU A 72 -17.85 -11.19 -18.04
N ALA A 73 -17.77 -11.48 -16.74
CA ALA A 73 -18.66 -12.42 -16.08
C ALA A 73 -20.11 -11.91 -16.10
N GLU A 74 -21.07 -12.83 -16.13
CA GLU A 74 -22.49 -12.50 -16.17
C GLU A 74 -23.03 -12.09 -14.80
N GLY A 75 -23.88 -11.09 -14.79
CA GLY A 75 -24.60 -10.63 -13.60
C GLY A 75 -23.71 -10.01 -12.54
N LEU A 76 -24.33 -9.46 -11.51
CA LEU A 76 -23.60 -8.81 -10.40
C LEU A 76 -22.75 -9.83 -9.61
N GLU A 77 -23.33 -11.00 -9.29
CA GLU A 77 -22.65 -12.04 -8.52
C GLU A 77 -21.41 -12.56 -9.26
N GLY A 78 -21.56 -12.95 -10.53
CA GLY A 78 -20.42 -13.43 -11.32
C GLY A 78 -19.33 -12.38 -11.45
N GLN A 79 -19.70 -11.10 -11.67
CA GLN A 79 -18.73 -10.02 -11.76
C GLN A 79 -18.02 -9.78 -10.43
N LEU A 80 -18.73 -9.77 -9.30
CA LEU A 80 -18.13 -9.56 -7.99
C LEU A 80 -17.15 -10.68 -7.61
N GLU A 81 -17.52 -11.94 -7.83
CA GLU A 81 -16.65 -13.09 -7.60
C GLU A 81 -15.37 -13.01 -8.46
N GLN A 82 -15.50 -12.60 -9.71
CA GLN A 82 -14.34 -12.44 -10.60
C GLN A 82 -13.49 -11.26 -10.19
N VAL A 83 -14.09 -10.14 -9.75
CA VAL A 83 -13.36 -8.98 -9.20
C VAL A 83 -12.47 -9.39 -8.03
N PHE A 84 -12.99 -10.16 -7.06
CA PHE A 84 -12.20 -10.62 -5.92
C PHE A 84 -11.08 -11.59 -6.32
N LYS A 85 -11.31 -12.46 -7.32
CA LYS A 85 -10.22 -13.29 -7.88
C LYS A 85 -9.13 -12.45 -8.52
N ASN A 86 -9.50 -11.41 -9.24
CA ASN A 86 -8.55 -10.51 -9.88
C ASN A 86 -7.75 -9.71 -8.82
N ILE A 87 -8.43 -9.16 -7.79
CA ILE A 87 -7.79 -8.47 -6.66
C ILE A 87 -6.79 -9.40 -5.95
N ALA A 88 -7.20 -10.64 -5.65
CA ALA A 88 -6.31 -11.61 -5.01
C ALA A 88 -5.03 -11.84 -5.84
N GLY A 89 -5.16 -12.07 -7.14
CA GLY A 89 -4.01 -12.25 -8.03
C GLY A 89 -3.09 -11.02 -8.11
N VAL A 90 -3.66 -9.82 -8.11
CA VAL A 90 -2.87 -8.57 -8.09
C VAL A 90 -2.13 -8.39 -6.77
N LEU A 91 -2.79 -8.65 -5.64
CA LEU A 91 -2.19 -8.55 -4.32
C LEU A 91 -1.10 -9.60 -4.10
N GLU A 92 -1.31 -10.86 -4.51
CA GLU A 92 -0.29 -11.90 -4.46
C GLU A 92 0.95 -11.53 -5.27
N ALA A 93 0.78 -11.02 -6.48
CA ALA A 93 1.89 -10.53 -7.31
C ALA A 93 2.63 -9.34 -6.68
N ALA A 94 1.97 -8.59 -5.81
CA ALA A 94 2.55 -7.50 -5.04
C ALA A 94 3.24 -7.95 -3.74
N GLY A 95 3.05 -9.19 -3.29
CA GLY A 95 3.55 -9.70 -2.01
C GLY A 95 2.59 -9.46 -0.84
N SER A 96 1.29 -9.35 -1.12
CA SER A 96 0.20 -9.16 -0.16
C SER A 96 -0.87 -10.25 -0.32
N ASN A 97 -2.04 -10.08 0.28
CA ASN A 97 -3.23 -10.91 0.07
C ASN A 97 -4.50 -10.14 0.48
N THR A 98 -5.67 -10.78 0.34
CA THR A 98 -6.97 -10.17 0.65
C THR A 98 -7.20 -9.89 2.14
N GLU A 99 -6.54 -10.60 3.04
CA GLU A 99 -6.63 -10.36 4.49
C GLU A 99 -5.90 -9.08 4.92
N HIS A 100 -5.00 -8.59 4.08
CA HIS A 100 -4.22 -7.38 4.32
C HIS A 100 -4.83 -6.12 3.67
N ILE A 101 -6.05 -6.20 3.14
CA ILE A 101 -6.75 -5.04 2.58
C ILE A 101 -7.13 -4.09 3.72
N LEU A 102 -6.69 -2.84 3.64
CA LEU A 102 -7.01 -1.77 4.58
C LEU A 102 -8.23 -0.98 4.14
N LYS A 103 -8.35 -0.75 2.83
CA LYS A 103 -9.38 0.08 2.23
C LYS A 103 -9.86 -0.52 0.91
N ALA A 104 -11.16 -0.48 0.69
CA ALA A 104 -11.79 -0.76 -0.59
C ALA A 104 -12.67 0.42 -1.03
N THR A 105 -12.61 0.77 -2.31
CA THR A 105 -13.58 1.66 -2.96
C THR A 105 -14.37 0.83 -3.96
N VAL A 106 -15.68 0.83 -3.80
CA VAL A 106 -16.61 0.10 -4.65
C VAL A 106 -17.37 1.10 -5.52
N PHE A 107 -17.30 0.90 -6.83
CA PHE A 107 -18.04 1.66 -7.82
C PHE A 107 -19.17 0.78 -8.38
N LEU A 108 -20.41 1.23 -8.30
CA LEU A 108 -21.58 0.57 -8.86
C LEU A 108 -22.17 1.43 -9.98
N THR A 109 -22.67 0.80 -11.04
CA THR A 109 -23.41 1.52 -12.09
C THR A 109 -24.88 1.73 -11.72
N ASP A 110 -25.39 0.97 -10.74
CA ASP A 110 -26.75 1.10 -10.22
C ASP A 110 -26.73 0.89 -8.69
N MET A 111 -27.21 1.88 -7.93
CA MET A 111 -27.28 1.77 -6.47
C MET A 111 -28.38 0.80 -5.99
N ASN A 112 -29.29 0.38 -6.85
CA ASN A 112 -30.23 -0.71 -6.54
C ASN A 112 -29.51 -2.04 -6.29
N ASP A 113 -28.27 -2.19 -6.80
CA ASP A 113 -27.41 -3.34 -6.55
C ASP A 113 -26.75 -3.34 -5.16
N TYR A 114 -26.85 -2.24 -4.39
CA TYR A 114 -26.12 -2.06 -3.14
C TYR A 114 -26.36 -3.18 -2.12
N ASN A 115 -27.59 -3.57 -1.90
CA ASN A 115 -27.92 -4.61 -0.92
C ASN A 115 -27.43 -5.99 -1.38
N ALA A 116 -27.67 -6.35 -2.64
CA ALA A 116 -27.18 -7.61 -3.22
C ALA A 116 -25.64 -7.66 -3.20
N MET A 117 -24.97 -6.56 -3.57
CA MET A 117 -23.53 -6.44 -3.48
C MET A 117 -23.04 -6.65 -2.05
N ASN A 118 -23.69 -6.07 -1.03
CA ASN A 118 -23.30 -6.23 0.37
C ASN A 118 -23.36 -7.69 0.85
N GLU A 119 -24.40 -8.42 0.46
CA GLU A 119 -24.54 -9.86 0.79
C GLU A 119 -23.41 -10.70 0.18
N LEU A 120 -23.04 -10.40 -1.06
CA LEU A 120 -21.94 -11.08 -1.75
C LEU A 120 -20.57 -10.65 -1.18
N TYR A 121 -20.36 -9.36 -0.96
CA TYR A 121 -19.12 -8.78 -0.41
C TYR A 121 -18.76 -9.42 0.93
N ARG A 122 -19.76 -9.62 1.81
CA ARG A 122 -19.58 -10.20 3.15
C ARG A 122 -18.96 -11.61 3.10
N LYS A 123 -19.18 -12.36 2.02
CA LYS A 123 -18.61 -13.72 1.86
C LYS A 123 -17.08 -13.71 1.76
N HIS A 124 -16.49 -12.58 1.32
CA HIS A 124 -15.04 -12.44 1.13
C HIS A 124 -14.27 -11.97 2.37
N PHE A 125 -14.98 -11.49 3.40
CA PHE A 125 -14.38 -11.01 4.65
C PHE A 125 -15.03 -11.70 5.84
N LYS A 126 -14.34 -12.68 6.41
CA LYS A 126 -14.84 -13.49 7.54
C LYS A 126 -14.79 -12.72 8.87
N ALA A 127 -13.78 -11.87 9.05
CA ALA A 127 -13.55 -11.03 10.22
C ALA A 127 -12.90 -9.73 9.75
N ASP A 128 -13.08 -8.67 10.54
CA ASP A 128 -12.39 -7.38 10.37
C ASP A 128 -12.39 -6.85 8.91
N PRO A 129 -13.57 -6.57 8.33
CA PRO A 129 -13.65 -6.07 6.96
C PRO A 129 -12.90 -4.74 6.82
N PRO A 130 -12.31 -4.45 5.65
CA PRO A 130 -11.59 -3.20 5.43
C PRO A 130 -12.53 -1.99 5.49
N ALA A 131 -11.95 -0.81 5.75
CA ALA A 131 -12.68 0.43 5.55
C ALA A 131 -13.19 0.50 4.10
N ARG A 132 -14.48 0.87 3.91
CA ARG A 132 -15.09 0.86 2.58
C ARG A 132 -15.80 2.18 2.27
N THR A 133 -15.72 2.58 1.00
CA THR A 133 -16.59 3.59 0.40
C THR A 133 -17.32 2.94 -0.77
N THR A 134 -18.61 3.21 -0.93
CA THR A 134 -19.39 2.74 -2.09
C THR A 134 -20.09 3.93 -2.72
N VAL A 135 -19.94 4.09 -4.02
CA VAL A 135 -20.53 5.19 -4.79
C VAL A 135 -21.13 4.66 -6.09
N GLN A 136 -22.14 5.37 -6.59
CA GLN A 136 -22.65 5.14 -7.93
C GLN A 136 -21.88 5.98 -8.93
N VAL A 137 -21.57 5.38 -10.07
CA VAL A 137 -20.96 6.02 -11.23
C VAL A 137 -21.84 5.87 -12.46
N VAL A 138 -21.66 6.77 -13.41
CA VAL A 138 -22.50 6.77 -14.64
C VAL A 138 -22.25 5.52 -15.49
N LYS A 139 -20.98 5.08 -15.58
CA LYS A 139 -20.57 3.93 -16.42
C LYS A 139 -19.21 3.41 -15.98
N LEU A 140 -18.99 2.13 -16.17
CA LEU A 140 -17.71 1.44 -15.99
C LEU A 140 -17.21 0.87 -17.32
N PRO A 141 -15.90 0.60 -17.45
CA PRO A 141 -15.34 -0.03 -18.65
C PRO A 141 -16.03 -1.36 -18.96
N ARG A 142 -16.20 -1.63 -20.25
CA ARG A 142 -16.79 -2.90 -20.75
C ARG A 142 -18.23 -3.14 -20.28
N ASP A 143 -18.95 -2.07 -19.91
CA ASP A 143 -20.31 -2.13 -19.36
C ASP A 143 -20.42 -2.99 -18.08
N ALA A 144 -19.33 -3.03 -17.29
CA ALA A 144 -19.34 -3.69 -16.00
C ALA A 144 -20.34 -3.04 -15.05
N ARG A 145 -20.95 -3.83 -14.17
CA ARG A 145 -21.87 -3.35 -13.12
C ARG A 145 -21.13 -2.91 -11.87
N ILE A 146 -19.94 -3.46 -11.64
CA ILE A 146 -19.13 -3.21 -10.45
C ILE A 146 -17.65 -3.14 -10.79
N GLU A 147 -16.95 -2.24 -10.11
CA GLU A 147 -15.49 -2.14 -10.06
C GLU A 147 -15.05 -1.96 -8.61
N ILE A 148 -13.93 -2.54 -8.22
CA ILE A 148 -13.36 -2.36 -6.89
C ILE A 148 -11.87 -2.09 -7.01
N GLU A 149 -11.40 -1.01 -6.35
CA GLU A 149 -9.99 -0.76 -6.07
C GLU A 149 -9.68 -1.00 -4.59
N VAL A 150 -8.44 -1.34 -4.27
CA VAL A 150 -8.04 -1.58 -2.89
C VAL A 150 -6.68 -0.99 -2.55
N ILE A 151 -6.52 -0.65 -1.26
CA ILE A 151 -5.23 -0.37 -0.64
C ILE A 151 -4.98 -1.48 0.38
N ALA A 152 -3.80 -2.10 0.32
CA ALA A 152 -3.38 -3.17 1.22
C ALA A 152 -1.99 -2.89 1.80
N VAL A 153 -1.57 -3.68 2.80
CA VAL A 153 -0.18 -3.72 3.27
C VAL A 153 0.52 -4.97 2.75
N LEU A 154 1.83 -4.93 2.64
CA LEU A 154 2.67 -6.11 2.38
C LEU A 154 2.54 -7.12 3.55
N LYS A 155 2.82 -8.40 3.26
CA LYS A 155 2.99 -9.44 4.29
C LYS A 155 4.27 -9.22 5.07
#